data_c470b0a1b48b47e327837a7aacc2f3ac
#
_entry.id   c470b0a1b48b47e327837a7aacc2f3ac
#
_cell.length_a   1.000
_cell.length_b   1.000
_cell.length_c   1.000
_cell.angle_alpha   90.00
_cell.angle_beta   90.00
_cell.angle_gamma   90.00
#
_symmetry.space_group_name_H-M   'P 1'
#
loop_
_entity.id
_entity.type
_entity.pdbx_description
1 polymer ?
#
loop_
_entity_poly.entity_id
_entity_poly.type
_entity_poly.pdbx_seq_one_letter_code
_entity_poly.pdbx_strand_id
1 'polypeptide(L)'
;IEPVFKETMQSLVGQLKEPSLMHKFLEKIFELVQMWDAWGVNMRPTGDWECKGHALPGKPRAFLKYDGSDQKKVLVREAKAVGVKFYNHHPVVELARVGDRIAGALAVDISTEQPAFVPVRAKTVLLATGLTHRLYMNASTPGFMFNTGHCPNCAGGQGLGWRVGARMVNMEFPYTHAGPKYLQRCGKATWIGVYRYPDGK
;
A
#
# COMPACT_ATOMS: atom_id res chain seq x y z
N ILE A 1 -11.06 6.72 -18.69
CA ILE A 1 -11.10 5.66 -17.65
C ILE A 1 -11.10 4.29 -18.31
N GLU A 2 -12.03 4.04 -19.24
CA GLU A 2 -12.27 2.73 -19.83
C GLU A 2 -11.03 2.04 -20.45
N PRO A 3 -10.16 2.70 -21.23
CA PRO A 3 -8.96 2.07 -21.75
C PRO A 3 -7.99 1.62 -20.65
N VAL A 4 -7.84 2.42 -19.60
CA VAL A 4 -6.96 2.11 -18.46
C VAL A 4 -7.56 1.00 -17.60
N PHE A 5 -8.87 1.00 -17.41
CA PHE A 5 -9.58 -0.07 -16.72
C PHE A 5 -9.39 -1.40 -17.44
N LYS A 6 -9.66 -1.43 -18.75
CA LYS A 6 -9.50 -2.62 -19.58
C LYS A 6 -8.05 -3.14 -19.55
N GLU A 7 -7.07 -2.25 -19.70
CA GLU A 7 -5.66 -2.59 -19.60
C GLU A 7 -5.30 -3.18 -18.22
N THR A 8 -5.80 -2.54 -17.16
CA THR A 8 -5.55 -3.01 -15.79
C THR A 8 -6.16 -4.38 -15.54
N MET A 9 -7.39 -4.61 -16.00
CA MET A 9 -8.08 -5.89 -15.82
C MET A 9 -7.51 -7.02 -16.69
N GLN A 10 -6.93 -6.69 -17.84
CA GLN A 10 -6.26 -7.66 -18.71
C GLN A 10 -4.83 -7.97 -18.27
N SER A 11 -4.26 -7.21 -17.34
CA SER A 11 -2.94 -7.51 -16.78
C SER A 11 -2.98 -8.83 -15.99
N LEU A 12 -1.83 -9.50 -15.88
CA LEU A 12 -1.70 -10.77 -15.15
C LEU A 12 -2.24 -10.68 -13.70
N VAL A 13 -2.01 -9.55 -13.04
CA VAL A 13 -2.48 -9.30 -11.67
C VAL A 13 -3.90 -8.71 -11.66
N GLY A 14 -4.32 -8.09 -12.75
CA GLY A 14 -5.61 -7.42 -12.85
C GLY A 14 -6.80 -8.39 -12.80
N GLN A 15 -6.64 -9.58 -13.36
CA GLN A 15 -7.68 -10.61 -13.37
C GLN A 15 -8.08 -11.07 -11.96
N LEU A 16 -7.23 -10.84 -10.96
CA LEU A 16 -7.48 -11.19 -9.56
C LEU A 16 -8.11 -10.04 -8.76
N LYS A 17 -8.32 -8.89 -9.37
CA LYS A 17 -8.90 -7.72 -8.72
C LYS A 17 -10.42 -7.71 -8.82
N GLU A 18 -11.06 -7.13 -7.83
CA GLU A 18 -12.49 -6.86 -7.87
C GLU A 18 -12.79 -5.73 -8.88
N PRO A 19 -13.48 -6.01 -10.00
CA PRO A 19 -13.67 -5.03 -11.08
C PRO A 19 -14.38 -3.76 -10.63
N SER A 20 -15.41 -3.90 -9.80
CA SER A 20 -16.21 -2.77 -9.32
C SER A 20 -15.39 -1.80 -8.46
N LEU A 21 -14.50 -2.32 -7.62
CA LEU A 21 -13.58 -1.50 -6.81
C LEU A 21 -12.53 -0.82 -7.69
N MET A 22 -12.03 -1.53 -8.70
CA MET A 22 -11.04 -0.96 -9.62
C MET A 22 -11.65 0.18 -10.45
N HIS A 23 -12.88 0.01 -10.93
CA HIS A 23 -13.57 1.06 -11.67
C HIS A 23 -13.76 2.32 -10.81
N LYS A 24 -14.28 2.17 -9.59
CA LYS A 24 -14.42 3.28 -8.64
C LYS A 24 -13.10 3.97 -8.30
N PHE A 25 -12.03 3.19 -8.16
CA PHE A 25 -10.69 3.75 -7.93
C PHE A 25 -10.26 4.63 -9.10
N LEU A 26 -10.40 4.15 -10.33
CA LEU A 26 -10.01 4.90 -11.53
C LEU A 26 -10.88 6.15 -11.75
N GLU A 27 -12.16 6.11 -11.38
CA GLU A 27 -13.03 7.28 -11.42
C GLU A 27 -12.57 8.40 -10.48
N LYS A 28 -12.04 8.04 -9.32
CA LYS A 28 -11.73 9.00 -8.27
C LYS A 28 -10.26 9.40 -8.16
N ILE A 29 -9.36 8.60 -8.71
CA ILE A 29 -7.92 8.79 -8.47
C ILE A 29 -7.42 10.15 -8.95
N PHE A 30 -7.90 10.66 -10.08
CA PHE A 30 -7.41 11.92 -10.62
C PHE A 30 -7.91 13.12 -9.81
N GLU A 31 -9.14 13.08 -9.30
CA GLU A 31 -9.68 14.05 -8.36
C GLU A 31 -8.81 14.14 -7.09
N LEU A 32 -8.42 12.98 -6.56
CA LEU A 32 -7.51 12.92 -5.39
C LEU A 32 -6.11 13.46 -5.70
N VAL A 33 -5.61 13.20 -6.89
CA VAL A 33 -4.32 13.75 -7.36
C VAL A 33 -4.37 15.27 -7.45
N GLN A 34 -5.44 15.83 -7.99
CA GLN A 34 -5.65 17.29 -8.04
C GLN A 34 -5.76 17.90 -6.64
N MET A 35 -6.43 17.21 -5.72
CA MET A 35 -6.49 17.63 -4.33
C MET A 35 -5.11 17.64 -3.67
N TRP A 36 -4.27 16.64 -3.91
CA TRP A 36 -2.90 16.61 -3.40
C TRP A 36 -2.04 17.74 -3.97
N ASP A 37 -2.20 18.04 -5.26
CA ASP A 37 -1.53 19.19 -5.90
C ASP A 37 -1.95 20.51 -5.23
N ALA A 38 -3.23 20.69 -4.98
CA ALA A 38 -3.76 21.87 -4.28
C ALA A 38 -3.24 21.97 -2.83
N TRP A 39 -2.97 20.86 -2.16
CA TRP A 39 -2.36 20.84 -0.84
C TRP A 39 -0.86 21.11 -0.84
N GLY A 40 -0.23 21.13 -2.02
CA GLY A 40 1.18 21.44 -2.21
C GLY A 40 2.10 20.22 -2.32
N VAL A 41 1.54 19.03 -2.59
CA VAL A 41 2.37 17.92 -3.08
C VAL A 41 2.78 18.26 -4.52
N ASN A 42 4.05 18.18 -4.83
CA ASN A 42 4.55 18.54 -6.17
C ASN A 42 4.14 17.49 -7.23
N MET A 43 2.85 17.55 -7.62
CA MET A 43 2.28 16.62 -8.59
C MET A 43 2.63 16.97 -10.03
N ARG A 44 3.10 18.20 -10.27
CA ARG A 44 3.49 18.75 -11.58
C ARG A 44 4.88 19.38 -11.55
N PRO A 45 5.95 18.58 -11.38
CA PRO A 45 7.31 19.12 -11.24
C PRO A 45 7.81 19.93 -12.45
N THR A 46 7.19 19.76 -13.62
CA THR A 46 7.48 20.52 -14.85
C THR A 46 6.42 21.57 -15.19
N GLY A 47 5.42 21.74 -14.32
CA GLY A 47 4.26 22.62 -14.56
C GLY A 47 3.05 21.88 -15.15
N ASP A 48 3.27 20.76 -15.82
CA ASP A 48 2.22 19.99 -16.49
C ASP A 48 1.98 18.61 -15.87
N TRP A 49 0.82 18.02 -16.17
CA TRP A 49 0.50 16.64 -15.82
C TRP A 49 1.23 15.66 -16.74
N GLU A 50 2.27 15.02 -16.24
CA GLU A 50 3.10 14.11 -17.02
C GLU A 50 2.83 12.64 -16.71
N CYS A 51 2.16 11.94 -17.60
CA CYS A 51 2.03 10.48 -17.52
C CYS A 51 3.23 9.78 -18.16
N LYS A 52 4.37 9.81 -17.47
CA LYS A 52 5.67 9.24 -17.93
C LYS A 52 6.13 8.03 -17.10
N GLY A 53 5.27 7.51 -16.24
CA GLY A 53 5.59 6.34 -15.40
C GLY A 53 5.77 5.05 -16.20
N HIS A 54 5.92 3.95 -15.48
CA HIS A 54 6.08 2.64 -16.09
C HIS A 54 4.90 2.27 -16.98
N ALA A 55 5.22 1.77 -18.17
CA ALA A 55 4.26 1.11 -19.04
C ALA A 55 4.95 -0.04 -19.75
N LEU A 56 4.23 -1.09 -20.07
CA LEU A 56 4.72 -2.11 -20.98
C LEU A 56 4.83 -1.54 -22.39
N PRO A 57 5.75 -2.02 -23.23
CA PRO A 57 5.86 -1.60 -24.61
C PRO A 57 4.51 -1.65 -25.35
N GLY A 58 4.16 -0.58 -26.04
CA GLY A 58 2.89 -0.47 -26.78
C GLY A 58 1.64 -0.22 -25.92
N LYS A 59 1.79 -0.05 -24.61
CA LYS A 59 0.67 0.21 -23.70
C LYS A 59 0.59 1.68 -23.27
N PRO A 60 -0.61 2.19 -22.93
CA PRO A 60 -0.78 3.56 -22.46
C PRO A 60 0.03 3.83 -21.20
N ARG A 61 0.65 5.00 -21.13
CA ARG A 61 1.31 5.47 -19.91
C ARG A 61 0.29 6.20 -19.05
N ALA A 62 -0.25 5.51 -18.06
CA ALA A 62 -1.25 6.04 -17.14
C ALA A 62 -0.67 6.45 -15.77
N PHE A 63 0.62 6.20 -15.55
CA PHE A 63 1.26 6.53 -14.27
C PHE A 63 1.82 7.94 -14.29
N LEU A 64 1.32 8.76 -13.37
CA LEU A 64 1.78 10.12 -13.20
C LEU A 64 3.22 10.15 -12.67
N LYS A 65 4.07 10.99 -13.27
CA LYS A 65 5.38 11.31 -12.74
C LYS A 65 5.27 12.54 -11.86
N TYR A 66 5.55 12.40 -10.58
CA TYR A 66 5.49 13.49 -9.60
C TYR A 66 6.67 13.41 -8.63
N ASP A 67 6.93 14.50 -7.93
CA ASP A 67 7.88 14.52 -6.82
C ASP A 67 7.13 14.30 -5.49
N GLY A 68 7.29 13.10 -4.96
CA GLY A 68 6.67 12.69 -3.70
C GLY A 68 7.54 12.89 -2.46
N SER A 69 8.64 13.61 -2.55
CA SER A 69 9.60 13.79 -1.44
C SER A 69 8.95 14.34 -0.17
N ASP A 70 8.05 15.29 -0.29
CA ASP A 70 7.32 15.92 0.81
C ASP A 70 5.88 15.41 1.01
N GLN A 71 5.44 14.45 0.20
CA GLN A 71 4.08 13.93 0.22
C GLN A 71 3.58 13.60 1.63
N LYS A 72 4.34 12.84 2.41
CA LYS A 72 3.93 12.44 3.76
C LYS A 72 3.80 13.63 4.71
N LYS A 73 4.67 14.61 4.61
CA LYS A 73 4.61 15.83 5.44
C LYS A 73 3.35 16.64 5.12
N VAL A 74 3.07 16.83 3.84
CA VAL A 74 1.88 17.53 3.38
C VAL A 74 0.60 16.83 3.86
N LEU A 75 0.47 15.52 3.63
CA LEU A 75 -0.71 14.76 4.04
C LEU A 75 -0.92 14.77 5.56
N VAL A 76 0.14 14.69 6.35
CA VAL A 76 0.06 14.80 7.81
C VAL A 76 -0.38 16.20 8.24
N ARG A 77 0.13 17.25 7.59
CA ARG A 77 -0.29 18.64 7.85
C ARG A 77 -1.79 18.81 7.64
N GLU A 78 -2.28 18.38 6.49
CA GLU A 78 -3.72 18.50 6.14
C GLU A 78 -4.60 17.67 7.07
N ALA A 79 -4.19 16.45 7.40
CA ALA A 79 -4.91 15.63 8.35
C ALA A 79 -5.00 16.29 9.75
N LYS A 80 -3.91 16.89 10.21
CA LYS A 80 -3.90 17.63 11.48
C LYS A 80 -4.81 18.86 11.42
N ALA A 81 -4.82 19.58 10.30
CA ALA A 81 -5.65 20.75 10.11
C ALA A 81 -7.16 20.46 10.26
N VAL A 82 -7.60 19.27 9.91
CA VAL A 82 -8.99 18.81 10.10
C VAL A 82 -9.20 18.04 11.41
N GLY A 83 -8.25 18.08 12.34
CA GLY A 83 -8.39 17.51 13.67
C GLY A 83 -8.10 16.03 13.81
N VAL A 84 -7.46 15.40 12.85
CA VAL A 84 -7.04 13.98 12.98
C VAL A 84 -5.99 13.85 14.08
N LYS A 85 -6.21 12.93 15.00
CA LYS A 85 -5.26 12.58 16.05
C LYS A 85 -4.36 11.44 15.59
N PHE A 86 -3.06 11.59 15.81
CA PHE A 86 -2.05 10.59 15.46
C PHE A 86 -1.53 9.93 16.73
N TYR A 87 -1.61 8.63 16.77
CA TYR A 87 -1.05 7.80 17.82
C TYR A 87 0.16 7.04 17.27
N ASN A 88 1.32 7.69 17.30
CA ASN A 88 2.58 7.08 16.89
C ASN A 88 3.03 6.06 17.95
N HIS A 89 3.76 5.03 17.54
CA HIS A 89 4.20 3.95 18.44
C HIS A 89 3.06 3.19 19.13
N HIS A 90 1.89 3.13 18.49
CA HIS A 90 0.72 2.43 19.00
C HIS A 90 0.29 1.33 18.02
N PRO A 91 1.00 0.19 17.94
CA PRO A 91 0.54 -0.93 17.14
C PRO A 91 -0.84 -1.40 17.64
N VAL A 92 -1.76 -1.57 16.71
CA VAL A 92 -3.07 -2.16 16.99
C VAL A 92 -2.91 -3.68 17.03
N VAL A 93 -3.35 -4.28 18.10
CA VAL A 93 -3.22 -5.73 18.35
C VAL A 93 -4.54 -6.46 18.24
N GLU A 94 -5.67 -5.76 18.38
CA GLU A 94 -6.99 -6.35 18.28
C GLU A 94 -8.05 -5.34 17.81
N LEU A 95 -9.10 -5.85 17.13
CA LEU A 95 -10.30 -5.09 16.83
C LEU A 95 -11.41 -5.49 17.81
N ALA A 96 -11.95 -4.50 18.50
CA ALA A 96 -13.06 -4.73 19.43
C ALA A 96 -14.36 -4.95 18.66
N ARG A 97 -14.97 -6.13 18.80
CA ARG A 97 -16.26 -6.48 18.22
C ARG A 97 -17.32 -6.59 19.31
N VAL A 98 -18.48 -5.99 19.06
CA VAL A 98 -19.65 -6.09 19.92
C VAL A 98 -20.85 -6.51 19.06
N GLY A 99 -21.31 -7.72 19.22
CA GLY A 99 -22.28 -8.35 18.32
C GLY A 99 -21.71 -8.41 16.89
N ASP A 100 -22.42 -7.84 15.95
CA ASP A 100 -22.02 -7.80 14.52
C ASP A 100 -21.28 -6.52 14.10
N ARG A 101 -20.91 -5.69 15.07
CA ARG A 101 -20.27 -4.40 14.81
C ARG A 101 -18.87 -4.34 15.37
N ILE A 102 -17.98 -3.69 14.64
CA ILE A 102 -16.71 -3.24 15.18
C ILE A 102 -16.95 -1.96 15.98
N ALA A 103 -16.54 -1.97 17.24
CA ALA A 103 -16.73 -0.88 18.20
C ALA A 103 -15.46 -0.07 18.44
N GLY A 104 -14.34 -0.53 17.92
CA GLY A 104 -13.06 0.13 18.10
C GLY A 104 -11.86 -0.82 17.89
N ALA A 105 -10.76 -0.48 18.53
CA ALA A 105 -9.52 -1.22 18.46
C ALA A 105 -8.79 -1.19 19.82
N LEU A 106 -7.95 -2.16 20.06
CA LEU A 106 -6.99 -2.20 21.18
C LEU A 106 -5.60 -1.97 20.58
N ALA A 107 -4.95 -0.93 21.02
CA ALA A 107 -3.56 -0.64 20.71
C ALA A 107 -2.68 -0.88 21.95
N VAL A 108 -1.38 -0.95 21.71
CA VAL A 108 -0.37 -0.99 22.78
C VAL A 108 0.52 0.23 22.60
N ASP A 109 0.59 1.08 23.60
CA ASP A 109 1.58 2.14 23.64
C ASP A 109 2.96 1.54 23.93
N ILE A 110 3.86 1.63 22.96
CA ILE A 110 5.25 1.19 23.06
C ILE A 110 6.22 2.37 23.01
N SER A 111 5.75 3.58 23.30
CA SER A 111 6.59 4.78 23.33
C SER A 111 7.48 4.87 24.56
N THR A 112 7.19 4.08 25.59
CA THR A 112 7.93 3.99 26.85
C THR A 112 8.45 2.58 27.10
N GLU A 113 9.33 2.42 28.05
CA GLU A 113 9.83 1.10 28.48
C GLU A 113 8.75 0.20 29.13
N GLN A 114 7.65 0.79 29.56
CA GLN A 114 6.52 0.08 30.15
C GLN A 114 5.31 0.14 29.19
N PRO A 115 5.13 -0.85 28.33
CA PRO A 115 4.00 -0.87 27.40
C PRO A 115 2.66 -0.87 28.13
N ALA A 116 1.72 -0.09 27.59
CA ALA A 116 0.37 0.02 28.15
C ALA A 116 -0.71 -0.24 27.10
N PHE A 117 -1.80 -0.88 27.47
CA PHE A 117 -2.95 -1.04 26.58
C PHE A 117 -3.74 0.25 26.46
N VAL A 118 -4.05 0.62 25.21
CA VAL A 118 -4.83 1.81 24.87
C VAL A 118 -6.08 1.39 24.10
N PRO A 119 -7.23 1.32 24.75
CA PRO A 119 -8.50 1.07 24.07
C PRO A 119 -8.95 2.31 23.30
N VAL A 120 -9.26 2.15 22.02
CA VAL A 120 -9.80 3.22 21.16
C VAL A 120 -11.21 2.84 20.73
N ARG A 121 -12.18 3.64 21.16
CA ARG A 121 -13.59 3.48 20.74
C ARG A 121 -13.84 4.21 19.41
N ALA A 122 -14.42 3.55 18.44
CA ALA A 122 -14.73 4.11 17.14
C ALA A 122 -16.03 3.55 16.57
N LYS A 123 -16.74 4.35 15.79
CA LYS A 123 -17.95 3.92 15.06
C LYS A 123 -17.61 3.01 13.89
N THR A 124 -16.47 3.22 13.27
CA THR A 124 -15.93 2.45 12.14
C THR A 124 -14.41 2.37 12.24
N VAL A 125 -13.82 1.33 11.69
CA VAL A 125 -12.37 1.16 11.60
C VAL A 125 -11.99 0.90 10.16
N LEU A 126 -11.04 1.68 9.63
CA LEU A 126 -10.44 1.47 8.33
C LEU A 126 -9.07 0.80 8.51
N LEU A 127 -8.90 -0.40 7.96
CA LEU A 127 -7.61 -1.08 7.92
C LEU A 127 -6.84 -0.64 6.67
N ALA A 128 -5.79 0.16 6.86
CA ALA A 128 -4.91 0.65 5.81
C ALA A 128 -3.44 0.38 6.17
N THR A 129 -3.16 -0.84 6.61
CA THR A 129 -1.88 -1.26 7.19
C THR A 129 -0.78 -1.54 6.18
N GLY A 130 -1.06 -1.32 4.90
CA GLY A 130 -0.08 -1.48 3.83
C GLY A 130 0.11 -2.92 3.38
N LEU A 131 1.21 -3.16 2.70
CA LEU A 131 1.53 -4.46 2.11
C LEU A 131 2.02 -5.46 3.15
N THR A 132 1.65 -6.73 2.95
CA THR A 132 2.06 -7.84 3.79
C THR A 132 3.25 -8.56 3.16
N HIS A 133 4.38 -8.55 3.83
CA HIS A 133 5.62 -9.09 3.29
C HIS A 133 6.13 -10.36 3.98
N ARG A 134 5.62 -10.73 5.12
CA ARG A 134 6.15 -11.83 5.93
C ARG A 134 5.11 -12.89 6.26
N LEU A 135 4.05 -12.97 5.48
CA LEU A 135 2.99 -13.94 5.68
C LEU A 135 3.31 -15.27 5.00
N TYR A 136 3.85 -15.22 3.79
CA TYR A 136 4.08 -16.41 2.96
C TYR A 136 5.56 -16.67 2.76
N MET A 137 5.92 -17.95 2.78
CA MET A 137 7.22 -18.39 2.30
C MET A 137 7.27 -18.30 0.78
N ASN A 138 8.42 -17.96 0.24
CA ASN A 138 8.62 -17.96 -1.20
C ASN A 138 8.89 -19.40 -1.68
N ALA A 139 7.86 -20.03 -2.22
CA ALA A 139 7.95 -21.40 -2.75
C ALA A 139 8.77 -21.49 -4.05
N SER A 140 8.84 -20.40 -4.83
CA SER A 140 9.54 -20.37 -6.11
C SER A 140 11.05 -20.25 -5.99
N THR A 141 11.54 -19.75 -4.86
CA THR A 141 12.96 -19.54 -4.59
C THR A 141 13.29 -20.00 -3.16
N PRO A 142 13.62 -21.28 -2.96
CA PRO A 142 13.80 -21.85 -1.62
C PRO A 142 14.81 -21.15 -0.72
N GLY A 143 15.82 -20.48 -1.30
CA GLY A 143 16.77 -19.65 -0.56
C GLY A 143 16.20 -18.36 0.01
N PHE A 144 14.98 -17.97 -0.39
CA PHE A 144 14.30 -16.75 0.04
C PHE A 144 13.13 -17.12 0.93
N MET A 145 13.35 -17.18 2.24
CA MET A 145 12.32 -17.62 3.19
C MET A 145 11.09 -16.69 3.22
N PHE A 146 11.28 -15.39 3.01
CA PHE A 146 10.21 -14.41 3.03
C PHE A 146 10.39 -13.40 1.91
N ASN A 147 9.30 -12.84 1.45
CA ASN A 147 9.36 -11.67 0.62
C ASN A 147 9.83 -10.47 1.43
N THR A 148 10.95 -9.89 1.03
CA THR A 148 11.52 -8.70 1.64
C THR A 148 11.10 -7.48 0.83
N GLY A 149 9.90 -6.99 1.04
CA GLY A 149 9.47 -5.74 0.43
C GLY A 149 9.97 -4.50 1.16
N HIS A 150 9.46 -3.37 0.75
CA HIS A 150 9.86 -2.05 1.24
C HIS A 150 9.63 -1.81 2.74
N CYS A 151 8.71 -2.56 3.34
CA CYS A 151 8.36 -2.42 4.73
C CYS A 151 8.47 -3.77 5.43
N PRO A 152 9.00 -3.81 6.65
CA PRO A 152 8.99 -5.01 7.47
C PRO A 152 7.58 -5.35 7.98
N ASN A 153 6.54 -4.85 7.32
CA ASN A 153 5.17 -5.04 7.78
C ASN A 153 4.80 -6.51 7.75
N CYS A 154 4.30 -6.98 8.86
CA CYS A 154 3.80 -8.32 9.04
C CYS A 154 2.30 -8.38 8.70
N ALA A 155 1.75 -9.57 8.60
CA ALA A 155 0.34 -9.83 8.32
C ALA A 155 -0.67 -9.28 9.37
N GLY A 156 -0.26 -8.40 10.26
CA GLY A 156 -1.07 -7.93 11.38
C GLY A 156 -2.43 -7.39 10.97
N GLY A 157 -2.48 -6.50 9.96
CA GLY A 157 -3.73 -5.93 9.50
C GLY A 157 -4.68 -6.95 8.88
N GLN A 158 -4.18 -7.87 8.07
CA GLN A 158 -4.97 -8.96 7.52
C GLN A 158 -5.46 -9.90 8.63
N GLY A 159 -4.61 -10.25 9.58
CA GLY A 159 -4.97 -11.06 10.73
C GLY A 159 -6.05 -10.43 11.60
N LEU A 160 -5.99 -9.12 11.83
CA LEU A 160 -7.02 -8.38 12.54
C LEU A 160 -8.37 -8.43 11.81
N GLY A 161 -8.35 -8.19 10.49
CA GLY A 161 -9.57 -8.29 9.67
C GLY A 161 -10.17 -9.69 9.67
N TRP A 162 -9.33 -10.71 9.52
CA TRP A 162 -9.76 -12.10 9.53
C TRP A 162 -10.45 -12.48 10.85
N ARG A 163 -9.85 -12.15 11.98
CA ARG A 163 -10.39 -12.49 13.31
C ARG A 163 -11.80 -11.95 13.56
N VAL A 164 -12.13 -10.81 12.95
CA VAL A 164 -13.45 -10.21 13.10
C VAL A 164 -14.43 -10.57 11.98
N GLY A 165 -14.04 -11.48 11.08
CA GLY A 165 -14.89 -11.97 10.01
C GLY A 165 -14.96 -11.06 8.77
N ALA A 166 -13.97 -10.22 8.54
CA ALA A 166 -13.89 -9.44 7.30
C ALA A 166 -13.77 -10.37 6.07
N ARG A 167 -14.48 -10.02 5.00
CA ARG A 167 -14.32 -10.73 3.72
C ARG A 167 -12.92 -10.42 3.15
N MET A 168 -12.13 -11.47 2.98
CA MET A 168 -10.78 -11.38 2.45
C MET A 168 -10.78 -11.73 0.95
N VAL A 169 -9.85 -11.12 0.21
CA VAL A 169 -9.69 -11.32 -1.22
C VAL A 169 -8.22 -11.60 -1.51
N ASN A 170 -7.95 -12.57 -2.38
CA ASN A 170 -6.60 -12.93 -2.87
C ASN A 170 -5.63 -13.36 -1.76
N MET A 171 -6.13 -13.92 -0.68
CA MET A 171 -5.28 -14.37 0.44
C MET A 171 -4.40 -15.56 0.08
N GLU A 172 -4.71 -16.28 -0.98
CA GLU A 172 -3.92 -17.38 -1.53
C GLU A 172 -2.69 -16.94 -2.32
N PHE A 173 -2.62 -15.66 -2.68
CA PHE A 173 -1.52 -15.13 -3.49
C PHE A 173 -0.52 -14.35 -2.64
N PRO A 174 0.73 -14.78 -2.55
CA PRO A 174 1.75 -14.00 -1.90
C PRO A 174 2.08 -12.77 -2.74
N TYR A 175 2.18 -11.62 -2.10
CA TYR A 175 2.78 -10.47 -2.75
C TYR A 175 4.30 -10.64 -2.79
N THR A 176 4.85 -10.75 -3.98
CA THR A 176 6.30 -10.82 -4.18
C THR A 176 6.80 -9.57 -4.89
N HIS A 177 7.94 -9.06 -4.44
CA HIS A 177 8.69 -8.03 -5.14
C HIS A 177 10.05 -8.60 -5.53
N ALA A 178 10.49 -8.33 -6.77
CA ALA A 178 11.79 -8.79 -7.23
C ALA A 178 12.91 -8.18 -6.39
N GLY A 179 13.82 -9.03 -5.93
CA GLY A 179 15.00 -8.60 -5.21
C GLY A 179 15.60 -9.72 -4.35
N PRO A 180 16.90 -9.69 -4.10
CA PRO A 180 17.57 -10.68 -3.27
C PRO A 180 17.18 -10.55 -1.81
N LYS A 181 17.08 -11.70 -1.13
CA LYS A 181 16.66 -11.85 0.27
C LYS A 181 17.37 -10.92 1.26
N TYR A 182 18.64 -10.67 1.05
CA TYR A 182 19.48 -9.92 1.99
C TYR A 182 19.53 -8.41 1.70
N LEU A 183 19.03 -7.96 0.58
CA LEU A 183 18.86 -6.55 0.28
C LEU A 183 17.50 -6.08 0.80
N GLN A 184 17.51 -5.40 1.93
CA GLN A 184 16.30 -4.98 2.63
C GLN A 184 15.47 -3.92 1.88
N ARG A 185 16.03 -3.28 0.89
CA ARG A 185 15.34 -2.31 0.05
C ARG A 185 15.37 -2.77 -1.40
N CYS A 186 14.41 -3.59 -1.75
CA CYS A 186 14.10 -3.87 -3.15
C CYS A 186 13.13 -2.81 -3.65
N GLY A 187 13.65 -1.67 -4.05
CA GLY A 187 12.85 -0.65 -4.72
C GLY A 187 12.74 -0.94 -6.21
N LYS A 188 11.77 -0.32 -6.86
CA LYS A 188 11.55 -0.42 -8.31
C LYS A 188 12.79 -0.10 -9.18
N ALA A 189 13.82 0.45 -8.61
CA ALA A 189 15.08 0.74 -9.28
C ALA A 189 16.25 -0.17 -8.87
N THR A 190 16.04 -1.11 -7.95
CA THR A 190 17.13 -1.90 -7.36
C THR A 190 17.76 -2.87 -8.34
N TRP A 191 17.00 -3.33 -9.32
CA TRP A 191 17.43 -4.30 -10.33
C TRP A 191 17.56 -3.70 -11.73
N ILE A 192 17.15 -2.48 -11.97
CA ILE A 192 17.28 -1.81 -13.26
C ILE A 192 18.77 -1.60 -13.56
N GLY A 193 19.25 -2.17 -14.66
CA GLY A 193 20.63 -2.11 -15.07
C GLY A 193 21.55 -3.13 -14.39
N VAL A 194 21.06 -3.91 -13.40
CA VAL A 194 21.81 -5.00 -12.76
C VAL A 194 21.69 -6.28 -13.56
N TYR A 195 20.48 -6.59 -14.04
CA TYR A 195 20.25 -7.74 -14.92
C TYR A 195 20.45 -7.34 -16.37
N ARG A 196 21.29 -8.04 -17.05
CA ARG A 196 21.58 -7.86 -18.48
C ARG A 196 21.48 -9.21 -19.19
N TYR A 197 21.20 -9.15 -20.47
CA TYR A 197 21.34 -10.35 -21.29
C TYR A 197 22.81 -10.78 -21.37
N PRO A 198 23.10 -12.05 -21.77
CA PRO A 198 24.47 -12.52 -21.90
C PRO A 198 25.35 -11.68 -22.86
N ASP A 199 24.74 -10.96 -23.80
CA ASP A 199 25.39 -10.05 -24.73
C ASP A 199 25.63 -8.63 -24.14
N GLY A 200 25.31 -8.44 -22.85
CA GLY A 200 25.54 -7.18 -22.12
C GLY A 200 24.47 -6.07 -22.34
N LYS A 201 23.43 -6.35 -23.12
CA LYS A 201 22.32 -5.40 -23.32
C LYS A 201 21.35 -5.39 -22.16
#